data_2bd71fd54229edc073092ac571028971
#
_entry.id   2bd71fd54229edc073092ac571028971
#
_cell.length_a   1.000
_cell.length_b   1.000
_cell.length_c   1.000
_cell.angle_alpha   90.00
_cell.angle_beta   90.00
_cell.angle_gamma   90.00
#
_symmetry.space_group_name_H-M   'P 1'
#
loop_
_entity.id
_entity.type
_entity.pdbx_description
1 polymer ?
#
loop_
_entity_poly.entity_id
_entity_poly.type
_entity_poly.pdbx_seq_one_letter_code
_entity_poly.pdbx_strand_id
1 'polypeptide(L)'
;MIKEIKDINTYLEICDKLEYTDCKLSKKALYGFMVAGKNVHVYTTIEEEMKGCAVISVNNDISGDLTLSVVFLWMNPHYRKLWKNYMKFIELKAIEFHCKKISFTTSRSEKSIERQMGKYGYKKVYSIIEKELI
;
A
#
# COMPACT_ATOMS: atom_id res chain seq x y z
N MET A 1 -15.32 8.18 -3.03
CA MET A 1 -14.96 7.33 -4.19
C MET A 1 -13.47 7.26 -4.38
N ILE A 2 -12.94 6.08 -4.61
CA ILE A 2 -11.51 5.86 -4.83
C ILE A 2 -11.17 6.18 -6.29
N LYS A 3 -10.21 7.08 -6.50
CA LYS A 3 -9.79 7.50 -7.84
C LYS A 3 -8.28 7.39 -8.00
N GLU A 4 -7.85 6.98 -9.18
CA GLU A 4 -6.44 7.03 -9.55
C GLU A 4 -6.06 8.48 -9.86
N ILE A 5 -4.87 8.87 -9.39
CA ILE A 5 -4.38 10.24 -9.58
C ILE A 5 -2.95 10.24 -10.10
N LYS A 6 -2.58 11.33 -10.81
CA LYS A 6 -1.22 11.58 -11.30
C LYS A 6 -0.89 13.06 -11.08
N ASP A 7 -0.94 13.50 -9.83
CA ASP A 7 -0.76 14.90 -9.45
C ASP A 7 0.32 15.04 -8.39
N ILE A 8 1.37 15.81 -8.68
CA ILE A 8 2.52 15.98 -7.80
C ILE A 8 2.13 16.56 -6.44
N ASN A 9 1.22 17.54 -6.41
CA ASN A 9 0.79 18.12 -5.14
C ASN A 9 0.11 17.08 -4.24
N THR A 10 -0.70 16.21 -4.83
CA THR A 10 -1.35 15.12 -4.11
C THR A 10 -0.32 14.09 -3.65
N TYR A 11 0.70 13.80 -4.45
CA TYR A 11 1.80 12.91 -4.04
C TYR A 11 2.53 13.45 -2.81
N LEU A 12 2.78 14.74 -2.76
CA LEU A 12 3.42 15.37 -1.59
C LEU A 12 2.53 15.25 -0.35
N GLU A 13 1.23 15.44 -0.51
CA GLU A 13 0.27 15.27 0.58
C GLU A 13 0.26 13.82 1.09
N ILE A 14 0.32 12.83 0.19
CA ILE A 14 0.42 11.42 0.56
C ILE A 14 1.70 11.17 1.39
N CYS A 15 2.82 11.74 0.97
CA CYS A 15 4.08 11.59 1.71
C CYS A 15 3.97 12.11 3.15
N ASP A 16 3.20 13.16 3.37
CA ASP A 16 2.98 13.71 4.71
C ASP A 16 2.21 12.74 5.63
N LYS A 17 1.47 11.80 5.07
CA LYS A 17 0.74 10.80 5.85
C LYS A 17 1.66 9.70 6.42
N LEU A 18 2.91 9.59 5.95
CA LEU A 18 3.85 8.59 6.45
C LEU A 18 4.06 8.66 7.96
N GLU A 19 4.06 9.86 8.53
CA GLU A 19 4.28 10.05 9.97
C GLU A 19 3.15 9.48 10.84
N TYR A 20 2.00 9.16 10.23
CA TYR A 20 0.85 8.58 10.92
C TYR A 20 0.75 7.06 10.74
N THR A 21 1.81 6.43 10.21
CA THR A 21 1.82 5.01 9.91
C THR A 21 3.11 4.34 10.39
N ASP A 22 3.12 3.01 10.35
CA ASP A 22 4.31 2.20 10.66
C ASP A 22 5.21 1.96 9.45
N CYS A 23 4.92 2.62 8.33
CA CYS A 23 5.69 2.46 7.10
C CYS A 23 7.12 3.01 7.30
N LYS A 24 8.12 2.22 6.92
CA LYS A 24 9.54 2.55 7.10
C LYS A 24 10.14 3.36 5.95
N LEU A 25 9.36 3.65 4.91
CA LEU A 25 9.83 4.46 3.81
C LEU A 25 10.05 5.91 4.24
N SER A 26 11.10 6.55 3.71
CA SER A 26 11.25 7.99 3.86
C SER A 26 10.30 8.70 2.89
N LYS A 27 9.98 9.97 3.18
CA LYS A 27 9.17 10.80 2.28
C LYS A 27 9.79 10.87 0.89
N LYS A 28 11.11 11.04 0.81
CA LYS A 28 11.86 11.09 -0.44
C LYS A 28 11.73 9.79 -1.25
N ALA A 29 11.84 8.65 -0.58
CA ALA A 29 11.73 7.34 -1.23
C ALA A 29 10.31 7.11 -1.77
N LEU A 30 9.29 7.41 -0.97
CA LEU A 30 7.91 7.27 -1.41
C LEU A 30 7.57 8.21 -2.57
N TYR A 31 8.00 9.46 -2.49
CA TYR A 31 7.81 10.44 -3.57
C TYR A 31 8.44 9.97 -4.87
N GLY A 32 9.72 9.57 -4.82
CA GLY A 32 10.43 9.05 -5.98
C GLY A 32 9.77 7.81 -6.58
N PHE A 33 9.26 6.94 -5.73
CA PHE A 33 8.53 5.75 -6.15
C PHE A 33 7.26 6.11 -6.92
N MET A 34 6.47 7.07 -6.42
CA MET A 34 5.25 7.50 -7.09
C MET A 34 5.51 8.20 -8.42
N VAL A 35 6.56 9.01 -8.49
CA VAL A 35 6.89 9.82 -9.68
C VAL A 35 7.55 8.98 -10.77
N ALA A 36 8.50 8.14 -10.40
CA ALA A 36 9.38 7.44 -11.34
C ALA A 36 9.28 5.91 -11.29
N GLY A 37 8.50 5.36 -10.38
CA GLY A 37 8.37 3.91 -10.24
C GLY A 37 7.67 3.27 -11.44
N LYS A 38 8.09 2.06 -11.78
CA LYS A 38 7.55 1.29 -12.89
C LYS A 38 6.26 0.58 -12.46
N ASN A 39 5.20 0.71 -13.25
CA ASN A 39 3.91 0.07 -12.98
C ASN A 39 3.35 0.44 -11.60
N VAL A 40 3.50 1.69 -11.21
CA VAL A 40 3.00 2.23 -9.96
C VAL A 40 1.69 2.95 -10.19
N HIS A 41 0.71 2.67 -9.34
CA HIS A 41 -0.60 3.30 -9.38
C HIS A 41 -0.91 3.94 -8.03
N VAL A 42 -1.40 5.15 -8.04
CA VAL A 42 -1.72 5.93 -6.85
C VAL A 42 -3.21 6.21 -6.82
N TYR A 43 -3.86 5.84 -5.73
CA TYR A 43 -5.31 6.01 -5.55
C TYR A 43 -5.59 6.83 -4.31
N THR A 44 -6.61 7.69 -4.40
CA THR A 44 -7.03 8.52 -3.28
C THR A 44 -8.54 8.59 -3.16
N THR A 45 -8.98 8.92 -1.96
CA THR A 45 -10.34 9.35 -1.68
C THR A 45 -10.25 10.75 -1.07
N ILE A 46 -10.66 11.75 -1.84
CA ILE A 46 -10.62 13.16 -1.44
C ILE A 46 -12.02 13.76 -1.57
N GLU A 47 -12.56 14.22 -0.43
CA GLU A 47 -13.81 14.95 -0.33
C GLU A 47 -13.58 16.02 0.72
N GLU A 48 -13.28 17.27 0.30
CA GLU A 48 -12.82 18.37 1.13
C GLU A 48 -11.39 18.15 1.65
N GLU A 49 -11.11 16.96 2.21
CA GLU A 49 -9.77 16.55 2.68
C GLU A 49 -9.49 15.13 2.20
N MET A 50 -8.23 14.72 2.28
CA MET A 50 -7.85 13.34 1.96
C MET A 50 -8.32 12.39 3.06
N LYS A 51 -9.19 11.48 2.70
CA LYS A 51 -9.75 10.46 3.63
C LYS A 51 -8.99 9.15 3.60
N GLY A 52 -8.35 8.85 2.49
CA GLY A 52 -7.56 7.64 2.34
C GLY A 52 -6.70 7.69 1.09
N CYS A 53 -5.66 6.86 1.05
CA CYS A 53 -4.82 6.70 -0.12
C CYS A 53 -4.16 5.33 -0.14
N ALA A 54 -3.82 4.89 -1.35
CA ALA A 54 -3.08 3.65 -1.57
C ALA A 54 -2.06 3.85 -2.70
N VAL A 55 -0.85 3.37 -2.49
CA VAL A 55 0.20 3.32 -3.50
C VAL A 55 0.52 1.86 -3.74
N ILE A 56 0.32 1.40 -4.98
CA ILE A 56 0.54 0.01 -5.35
C ILE A 56 1.52 -0.09 -6.51
N SER A 57 2.17 -1.23 -6.62
CA SER A 57 2.96 -1.57 -7.80
C SER A 57 2.56 -2.97 -8.29
N VAL A 58 2.68 -3.18 -9.60
CA VAL A 58 2.37 -4.47 -10.23
C VAL A 58 3.63 -4.98 -10.90
N ASN A 59 4.28 -5.97 -10.31
CA ASN A 59 5.54 -6.52 -10.78
C ASN A 59 5.63 -8.00 -10.41
N ASN A 60 6.55 -8.72 -11.05
CA ASN A 60 6.84 -10.10 -10.65
C ASN A 60 7.57 -10.09 -9.30
N ASP A 61 7.18 -11.01 -8.42
CA ASP A 61 7.85 -11.19 -7.15
C ASP A 61 9.06 -12.14 -7.32
N ILE A 62 9.72 -12.47 -6.20
CA ILE A 62 10.90 -13.35 -6.22
C ILE A 62 10.59 -14.76 -6.69
N SER A 63 9.33 -15.20 -6.65
CA SER A 63 8.91 -16.50 -7.17
C SER A 63 8.54 -16.46 -8.66
N GLY A 64 8.55 -15.26 -9.27
CA GLY A 64 8.19 -15.07 -10.66
C GLY A 64 6.71 -14.84 -10.92
N ASP A 65 5.90 -14.81 -9.88
CA ASP A 65 4.46 -14.55 -10.01
C ASP A 65 4.15 -13.05 -10.10
N LEU A 66 3.25 -12.67 -11.00
CA LEU A 66 2.77 -11.31 -11.08
C LEU A 66 2.00 -10.96 -9.81
N THR A 67 2.48 -9.95 -9.10
CA THR A 67 2.02 -9.60 -7.75
C THR A 67 1.65 -8.12 -7.70
N LEU A 68 0.51 -7.83 -7.09
CA LEU A 68 0.15 -6.47 -6.69
C LEU A 68 0.72 -6.24 -5.29
N SER A 69 1.68 -5.33 -5.20
CA SER A 69 2.32 -4.99 -3.93
C SER A 69 1.76 -3.67 -3.42
N VAL A 70 1.23 -3.68 -2.21
CA VAL A 70 0.78 -2.45 -1.55
C VAL A 70 1.96 -1.84 -0.83
N VAL A 71 2.46 -0.73 -1.39
CA VAL A 71 3.65 -0.04 -0.88
C VAL A 71 3.29 0.86 0.29
N PHE A 72 2.15 1.53 0.18
CA PHE A 72 1.66 2.43 1.21
C PHE A 72 0.14 2.44 1.21
N LEU A 73 -0.44 2.39 2.40
CA LEU A 73 -1.89 2.44 2.60
C LEU A 73 -2.17 3.25 3.86
N TRP A 74 -2.99 4.28 3.71
CA TRP A 74 -3.38 5.13 4.83
C TRP A 74 -4.85 5.47 4.76
N MET A 75 -5.51 5.41 5.92
CA MET A 75 -6.90 5.86 6.09
C MET A 75 -6.94 6.86 7.23
N ASN A 76 -7.69 7.95 7.02
CA ASN A 76 -7.98 8.87 8.09
C ASN A 76 -8.75 8.11 9.19
N PRO A 77 -8.30 8.18 10.46
CA PRO A 77 -8.95 7.45 11.56
C PRO A 77 -10.44 7.72 11.73
N HIS A 78 -10.92 8.88 11.30
CA HIS A 78 -12.33 9.25 11.36
C HIS A 78 -13.19 8.54 10.30
N TYR A 79 -12.56 7.86 9.33
CA TYR A 79 -13.24 7.21 8.21
C TYR A 79 -12.86 5.73 8.12
N ARG A 80 -12.91 5.01 9.24
CA ARG A 80 -12.51 3.60 9.34
C ARG A 80 -13.24 2.67 8.37
N LYS A 81 -14.45 3.02 7.95
CA LYS A 81 -15.21 2.24 6.98
C LYS A 81 -14.51 2.15 5.62
N LEU A 82 -13.63 3.12 5.31
CA LEU A 82 -12.86 3.10 4.08
C LEU A 82 -11.88 1.92 4.01
N TRP A 83 -11.39 1.44 5.15
CA TRP A 83 -10.49 0.28 5.18
C TRP A 83 -11.05 -0.89 4.40
N LYS A 84 -12.29 -1.25 4.68
CA LYS A 84 -12.97 -2.35 3.99
C LYS A 84 -13.12 -2.07 2.50
N ASN A 85 -13.43 -0.83 2.14
CA ASN A 85 -13.58 -0.42 0.75
C ASN A 85 -12.25 -0.52 0.00
N TYR A 86 -11.14 -0.10 0.63
CA TYR A 86 -9.81 -0.20 0.02
C TYR A 86 -9.34 -1.64 -0.11
N MET A 87 -9.60 -2.48 0.88
CA MET A 87 -9.24 -3.90 0.80
C MET A 87 -9.94 -4.58 -0.36
N LYS A 88 -11.22 -4.31 -0.53
CA LYS A 88 -12.00 -4.82 -1.67
C LYS A 88 -11.52 -4.25 -3.00
N PHE A 89 -11.23 -2.95 -3.04
CA PHE A 89 -10.75 -2.27 -4.23
C PHE A 89 -9.39 -2.84 -4.69
N ILE A 90 -8.46 -3.06 -3.78
CA ILE A 90 -7.15 -3.64 -4.05
C ILE A 90 -7.30 -5.04 -4.65
N GLU A 91 -8.20 -5.85 -4.09
CA GLU A 91 -8.48 -7.18 -4.59
C GLU A 91 -9.04 -7.17 -6.02
N LEU A 92 -9.98 -6.25 -6.30
CA LEU A 92 -10.52 -6.08 -7.65
C LEU A 92 -9.44 -5.61 -8.63
N LYS A 93 -8.55 -4.71 -8.22
CA LYS A 93 -7.43 -4.27 -9.06
C LYS A 93 -6.44 -5.39 -9.35
N ALA A 94 -6.16 -6.24 -8.37
CA ALA A 94 -5.31 -7.40 -8.57
C ALA A 94 -5.88 -8.33 -9.64
N ILE A 95 -7.18 -8.56 -9.61
CA ILE A 95 -7.88 -9.35 -10.63
C ILE A 95 -7.82 -8.65 -12.00
N GLU A 96 -8.08 -7.35 -12.04
CA GLU A 96 -8.03 -6.55 -13.27
C GLU A 96 -6.64 -6.60 -13.92
N PHE A 97 -5.57 -6.53 -13.13
CA PHE A 97 -4.18 -6.59 -13.61
C PHE A 97 -3.66 -8.03 -13.78
N HIS A 98 -4.51 -9.03 -13.62
CA HIS A 98 -4.16 -10.45 -13.75
C HIS A 98 -3.08 -10.91 -12.77
N CYS A 99 -3.05 -10.31 -11.57
CA CYS A 99 -2.11 -10.70 -10.53
C CYS A 99 -2.54 -12.00 -9.86
N LYS A 100 -1.56 -12.82 -9.50
CA LYS A 100 -1.80 -14.05 -8.74
C LYS A 100 -1.81 -13.83 -7.25
N LYS A 101 -1.16 -12.77 -6.80
CA LYS A 101 -0.95 -12.48 -5.37
C LYS A 101 -1.12 -11.00 -5.08
N ILE A 102 -1.46 -10.72 -3.83
CA ILE A 102 -1.42 -9.37 -3.25
C ILE A 102 -0.47 -9.46 -2.07
N SER A 103 0.49 -8.54 -1.98
CA SER A 103 1.41 -8.51 -0.86
C SER A 103 1.43 -7.14 -0.18
N PHE A 104 1.63 -7.18 1.14
CA PHE A 104 1.88 -6.00 1.96
C PHE A 104 3.22 -6.20 2.64
N THR A 105 4.05 -5.16 2.65
CA THR A 105 5.24 -5.16 3.48
C THR A 105 4.87 -4.58 4.84
N THR A 106 5.18 -5.32 5.91
CA THR A 106 4.81 -4.90 7.25
C THR A 106 5.90 -5.29 8.24
N SER A 107 6.07 -4.45 9.28
CA SER A 107 6.92 -4.76 10.42
C SER A 107 6.13 -5.37 11.59
N ARG A 108 4.81 -5.54 11.44
CA ARG A 108 3.95 -6.08 12.49
C ARG A 108 4.19 -7.57 12.73
N SER A 109 3.90 -8.03 13.94
CA SER A 109 4.01 -9.44 14.30
C SER A 109 2.99 -10.29 13.54
N GLU A 110 3.27 -11.59 13.42
CA GLU A 110 2.36 -12.54 12.79
C GLU A 110 0.97 -12.54 13.43
N LYS A 111 0.91 -12.47 14.77
CA LYS A 111 -0.36 -12.39 15.50
C LYS A 111 -1.16 -11.15 15.16
N SER A 112 -0.47 -10.01 14.99
CA SER A 112 -1.12 -8.75 14.61
C SER A 112 -1.70 -8.84 13.21
N ILE A 113 -0.98 -9.46 12.28
CA ILE A 113 -1.42 -9.68 10.90
C ILE A 113 -2.65 -10.59 10.87
N GLU A 114 -2.62 -11.71 11.59
CA GLU A 114 -3.75 -12.64 11.67
C GLU A 114 -5.01 -11.95 12.20
N ARG A 115 -4.86 -11.13 13.23
CA ARG A 115 -5.98 -10.41 13.84
C ARG A 115 -6.61 -9.39 12.90
N GLN A 116 -5.78 -8.63 12.17
CA GLN A 116 -6.25 -7.52 11.35
C GLN A 116 -6.56 -7.92 9.92
N MET A 117 -5.82 -8.84 9.36
CA MET A 117 -5.87 -9.17 7.95
C MET A 117 -6.20 -10.64 7.63
N GLY A 118 -6.12 -11.52 8.61
CA GLY A 118 -6.41 -12.94 8.42
C GLY A 118 -7.80 -13.20 7.86
N LYS A 119 -8.79 -12.41 8.29
CA LYS A 119 -10.16 -12.52 7.78
C LYS A 119 -10.31 -12.22 6.29
N TYR A 120 -9.30 -11.54 5.70
CA TYR A 120 -9.25 -11.27 4.26
C TYR A 120 -8.38 -12.29 3.52
N GLY A 121 -7.90 -13.33 4.20
CA GLY A 121 -7.08 -14.38 3.60
C GLY A 121 -5.58 -14.13 3.56
N TYR A 122 -5.11 -13.09 4.23
CA TYR A 122 -3.68 -12.76 4.26
C TYR A 122 -2.96 -13.54 5.35
N LYS A 123 -1.70 -13.90 5.06
CA LYS A 123 -0.81 -14.56 6.01
C LYS A 123 0.63 -14.06 5.81
N LYS A 124 1.44 -14.13 6.86
CA LYS A 124 2.86 -13.80 6.75
C LYS A 124 3.57 -14.95 6.04
N VAL A 125 4.33 -14.62 4.98
CA VAL A 125 4.95 -15.62 4.11
C VAL A 125 6.46 -15.77 4.37
N TYR A 126 7.17 -14.64 4.57
CA TYR A 126 8.61 -14.65 4.84
C TYR A 126 9.03 -13.43 5.65
N SER A 127 10.23 -13.54 6.22
CA SER A 127 10.84 -12.45 6.99
C SER A 127 12.12 -11.99 6.32
N ILE A 128 12.48 -10.71 6.54
CA ILE A 128 13.74 -10.13 6.08
C ILE A 128 14.70 -10.06 7.26
N ILE A 129 15.93 -10.52 7.05
CA ILE A 129 17.00 -10.44 8.04
C ILE A 129 18.03 -9.45 7.49
N GLU A 130 18.34 -8.42 8.25
CA GLU A 130 19.22 -7.34 7.82
C GLU A 130 20.35 -7.09 8.80
N LYS A 131 21.48 -6.58 8.28
CA LYS A 131 22.58 -6.07 9.06
C LYS A 131 23.02 -4.74 8.48
N GLU A 132 23.04 -3.70 9.28
CA GLU A 132 23.60 -2.41 8.85
C GLU A 132 25.12 -2.48 8.90
N LEU A 133 25.77 -1.97 7.85
CA LEU A 133 27.22 -1.98 7.71
C LEU A 133 27.87 -0.65 8.05
N ILE A 134 27.06 0.41 8.15
CA ILE A 134 27.54 1.77 8.44
C ILE A 134 26.70 2.38 9.55
#